data_0e5e282b26f00bc787781ed1620265ef
#
_entry.id   0e5e282b26f00bc787781ed1620265ef
#
_cell.length_a   1.000
_cell.length_b   1.000
_cell.length_c   1.000
_cell.angle_alpha   90.00
_cell.angle_beta   90.00
_cell.angle_gamma   90.00
#
_symmetry.space_group_name_H-M   'P 1'
#
loop_
_entity.id
_entity.type
_entity.pdbx_description
1 polymer ?
#
loop_
_entity_poly.entity_id
_entity_poly.type
_entity_poly.pdbx_seq_one_letter_code
_entity_poly.pdbx_strand_id
1 'polypeptide(L)'
;MFGKKVKTENGLYGIIGLGRFGYALAQTLSESGKDLIIIDENEAKINSAAAFTDHAYVVQELSKENFRKVGIDNCDVVIICIGERIDTCILATLNVIQLGVKRVIAKATSAEQGCVLELLGAEVVYPERDMAIRLANRLLAPGFLDFITLSEEVDLMELSVTQKIAEKTVQEINPRKMFGINLIAVKHNGSLEIEMKPDTILHRGDTVCVIGTRENIRKFERFLNE
;
A
#
# COMPACT_ATOMS: atom_id res chain seq x y z
N MET A 1 -10.83 22.56 -32.12
CA MET A 1 -11.47 21.25 -32.02
C MET A 1 -11.11 20.70 -30.66
N PHE A 2 -12.04 20.71 -29.70
CA PHE A 2 -11.80 20.22 -28.36
C PHE A 2 -11.76 18.69 -28.38
N GLY A 3 -10.62 18.12 -28.02
CA GLY A 3 -10.47 16.68 -27.90
C GLY A 3 -11.45 16.10 -26.87
N LYS A 4 -12.31 15.20 -27.29
CA LYS A 4 -13.15 14.39 -26.40
C LYS A 4 -12.25 13.66 -25.43
N LYS A 5 -12.45 13.85 -24.10
CA LYS A 5 -11.87 12.97 -23.06
C LYS A 5 -12.28 11.54 -23.39
N VAL A 6 -11.32 10.73 -23.79
CA VAL A 6 -11.51 9.29 -23.90
C VAL A 6 -11.61 8.78 -22.45
N LYS A 7 -12.81 8.43 -22.01
CA LYS A 7 -12.97 7.65 -20.77
C LYS A 7 -12.46 6.26 -21.09
N THR A 8 -11.27 5.94 -20.61
CA THR A 8 -10.80 4.55 -20.56
C THR A 8 -11.56 3.84 -19.45
N GLU A 9 -12.17 2.69 -19.76
CA GLU A 9 -12.88 1.85 -18.75
C GLU A 9 -11.95 1.41 -17.61
N ASN A 10 -10.63 1.44 -17.84
CA ASN A 10 -9.59 0.97 -16.91
C ASN A 10 -8.96 2.04 -16.01
N GLY A 11 -9.26 3.32 -16.21
CA GLY A 11 -8.58 4.45 -15.53
C GLY A 11 -7.17 4.71 -16.08
N LEU A 12 -6.81 5.99 -16.29
CA LEU A 12 -5.49 6.42 -16.75
C LEU A 12 -4.68 6.97 -15.58
N TYR A 13 -3.49 6.41 -15.36
CA TYR A 13 -2.59 6.78 -14.26
C TYR A 13 -1.34 7.46 -14.77
N GLY A 14 -1.00 8.62 -14.19
CA GLY A 14 0.27 9.32 -14.42
C GLY A 14 1.28 8.99 -13.32
N ILE A 15 2.50 8.61 -13.68
CA ILE A 15 3.60 8.38 -12.73
C ILE A 15 4.74 9.32 -13.07
N ILE A 16 5.11 10.19 -12.12
CA ILE A 16 6.16 11.18 -12.27
C ILE A 16 7.32 10.82 -11.34
N GLY A 17 8.41 10.34 -11.93
CA GLY A 17 9.59 9.82 -11.26
C GLY A 17 9.63 8.29 -11.16
N LEU A 18 10.61 7.69 -11.85
CA LEU A 18 10.89 6.24 -11.85
C LEU A 18 12.05 5.89 -10.92
N GLY A 19 11.98 6.35 -9.67
CA GLY A 19 12.78 5.79 -8.60
C GLY A 19 12.29 4.39 -8.22
N ARG A 20 12.89 3.76 -7.19
CA ARG A 20 12.48 2.42 -6.72
C ARG A 20 10.99 2.29 -6.45
N PHE A 21 10.39 3.29 -5.82
CA PHE A 21 8.95 3.31 -5.53
C PHE A 21 8.11 3.47 -6.80
N GLY A 22 8.43 4.46 -7.65
CA GLY A 22 7.67 4.71 -8.89
C GLY A 22 7.74 3.54 -9.87
N TYR A 23 8.91 2.88 -9.97
CA TYR A 23 9.08 1.71 -10.83
C TYR A 23 8.20 0.53 -10.37
N ALA A 24 8.26 0.18 -9.07
CA ALA A 24 7.45 -0.90 -8.52
C ALA A 24 5.95 -0.61 -8.66
N LEU A 25 5.53 0.65 -8.46
CA LEU A 25 4.15 1.08 -8.64
C LEU A 25 3.70 0.96 -10.11
N ALA A 26 4.53 1.42 -11.06
CA ALA A 26 4.26 1.32 -12.49
C ALA A 26 4.09 -0.15 -12.92
N GLN A 27 4.98 -1.02 -12.49
CA GLN A 27 4.91 -2.45 -12.77
C GLN A 27 3.60 -3.05 -12.25
N THR A 28 3.26 -2.83 -10.99
CA THR A 28 2.06 -3.41 -10.37
C THR A 28 0.76 -2.92 -11.03
N LEU A 29 0.70 -1.64 -11.39
CA LEU A 29 -0.45 -1.07 -12.09
C LEU A 29 -0.57 -1.64 -13.51
N SER A 30 0.53 -1.79 -14.23
CA SER A 30 0.56 -2.40 -15.57
C SER A 30 0.12 -3.87 -15.52
N GLU A 31 0.64 -4.66 -14.59
CA GLU A 31 0.22 -6.05 -14.36
C GLU A 31 -1.28 -6.18 -14.03
N SER A 32 -1.86 -5.13 -13.46
CA SER A 32 -3.30 -5.02 -13.18
C SER A 32 -4.12 -4.47 -14.36
N GLY A 33 -3.50 -4.32 -15.55
CA GLY A 33 -4.15 -3.87 -16.77
C GLY A 33 -4.53 -2.39 -16.78
N LYS A 34 -3.83 -1.53 -16.02
CA LYS A 34 -4.08 -0.08 -16.02
C LYS A 34 -3.29 0.62 -17.09
N ASP A 35 -3.90 1.65 -17.69
CA ASP A 35 -3.22 2.52 -18.66
C ASP A 35 -2.31 3.51 -17.93
N LEU A 36 -1.05 3.65 -18.39
CA LEU A 36 -0.03 4.44 -17.72
C LEU A 36 0.55 5.51 -18.64
N ILE A 37 0.76 6.71 -18.08
CA ILE A 37 1.70 7.72 -18.61
C ILE A 37 2.84 7.83 -17.61
N ILE A 38 4.06 7.61 -18.05
CA ILE A 38 5.26 7.59 -17.20
C ILE A 38 6.21 8.71 -17.60
N ILE A 39 6.74 9.42 -16.61
CA ILE A 39 7.68 10.53 -16.79
C ILE A 39 8.88 10.35 -15.85
N ASP A 40 10.08 10.47 -16.38
CA ASP A 40 11.33 10.65 -15.62
C ASP A 40 12.31 11.51 -16.43
N GLU A 41 13.28 12.14 -15.79
CA GLU A 41 14.34 12.89 -16.46
C GLU A 41 15.43 11.98 -17.03
N ASN A 42 15.51 10.73 -16.57
CA ASN A 42 16.54 9.77 -16.94
C ASN A 42 16.04 8.83 -18.06
N GLU A 43 16.69 8.94 -19.21
CA GLU A 43 16.36 8.14 -20.40
C GLU A 43 16.47 6.61 -20.15
N ALA A 44 17.49 6.17 -19.40
CA ALA A 44 17.67 4.74 -19.13
C ALA A 44 16.50 4.17 -18.30
N LYS A 45 15.93 4.95 -17.36
CA LYS A 45 14.74 4.55 -16.62
C LYS A 45 13.50 4.52 -17.50
N ILE A 46 13.34 5.49 -18.40
CA ILE A 46 12.24 5.53 -19.36
C ILE A 46 12.30 4.33 -20.30
N ASN A 47 13.49 3.98 -20.80
CA ASN A 47 13.67 2.78 -21.62
C ASN A 47 13.27 1.50 -20.86
N SER A 48 13.54 1.41 -19.58
CA SER A 48 13.10 0.27 -18.75
C SER A 48 11.57 0.22 -18.55
N ALA A 49 10.89 1.36 -18.63
CA ALA A 49 9.44 1.46 -18.51
C ALA A 49 8.68 1.10 -19.80
N ALA A 50 9.36 0.93 -20.92
CA ALA A 50 8.75 0.48 -22.19
C ALA A 50 8.09 -0.91 -22.09
N ALA A 51 8.45 -1.70 -21.06
CA ALA A 51 7.78 -2.96 -20.75
C ALA A 51 6.38 -2.77 -20.14
N PHE A 52 6.04 -1.58 -19.63
CA PHE A 52 4.80 -1.29 -18.92
C PHE A 52 3.81 -0.48 -19.75
N THR A 53 4.29 0.37 -20.65
CA THR A 53 3.47 1.28 -21.45
C THR A 53 4.24 1.83 -22.65
N ASP A 54 3.51 2.13 -23.73
CA ASP A 54 4.03 2.89 -24.87
C ASP A 54 4.11 4.40 -24.60
N HIS A 55 3.53 4.87 -23.46
CA HIS A 55 3.47 6.28 -23.09
C HIS A 55 4.48 6.61 -21.96
N ALA A 56 5.75 6.33 -22.22
CA ALA A 56 6.86 6.69 -21.33
C ALA A 56 7.70 7.81 -21.95
N TYR A 57 7.91 8.92 -21.23
CA TYR A 57 8.50 10.14 -21.77
C TYR A 57 9.66 10.64 -20.92
N VAL A 58 10.76 11.01 -21.59
CA VAL A 58 11.85 11.77 -20.95
C VAL A 58 11.44 13.23 -20.86
N VAL A 59 11.31 13.75 -19.64
CA VAL A 59 10.91 15.16 -19.41
C VAL A 59 11.86 15.77 -18.41
N GLN A 60 12.64 16.75 -18.85
CA GLN A 60 13.63 17.45 -18.01
C GLN A 60 13.00 18.53 -17.13
N GLU A 61 12.02 19.25 -17.65
CA GLU A 61 11.34 20.33 -16.97
C GLU A 61 9.89 19.96 -16.67
N LEU A 62 9.55 19.85 -15.37
CA LEU A 62 8.22 19.45 -14.89
C LEU A 62 7.23 20.64 -14.89
N SER A 63 7.13 21.32 -16.01
CA SER A 63 6.23 22.46 -16.23
C SER A 63 4.83 22.00 -16.66
N LYS A 64 3.82 22.85 -16.44
CA LYS A 64 2.44 22.59 -16.89
C LYS A 64 2.35 22.36 -18.40
N GLU A 65 3.16 23.08 -19.17
CA GLU A 65 3.19 22.95 -20.62
C GLU A 65 3.66 21.55 -21.02
N ASN A 66 4.75 21.08 -20.45
CA ASN A 66 5.30 19.75 -20.74
C ASN A 66 4.36 18.65 -20.25
N PHE A 67 3.71 18.80 -19.09
CA PHE A 67 2.70 17.86 -18.61
C PHE A 67 1.50 17.75 -19.56
N ARG A 68 1.02 18.87 -20.13
CA ARG A 68 -0.04 18.83 -21.15
C ARG A 68 0.41 18.15 -22.43
N LYS A 69 1.65 18.39 -22.89
CA LYS A 69 2.17 17.77 -24.11
C LYS A 69 2.17 16.25 -24.05
N VAL A 70 2.44 15.70 -22.88
CA VAL A 70 2.47 14.25 -22.65
C VAL A 70 1.14 13.68 -22.15
N GLY A 71 0.12 14.53 -21.90
CA GLY A 71 -1.23 14.08 -21.56
C GLY A 71 -1.50 13.84 -20.09
N ILE A 72 -0.68 14.35 -19.17
CA ILE A 72 -0.88 14.23 -17.70
C ILE A 72 -2.22 14.82 -17.25
N ASP A 73 -2.69 15.87 -17.88
CA ASP A 73 -3.98 16.50 -17.60
C ASP A 73 -5.20 15.62 -17.95
N ASN A 74 -5.00 14.52 -18.68
CA ASN A 74 -6.04 13.53 -18.96
C ASN A 74 -6.09 12.40 -17.96
N CYS A 75 -5.09 12.27 -17.07
CA CYS A 75 -5.05 11.21 -16.07
C CYS A 75 -6.16 11.37 -15.03
N ASP A 76 -6.72 10.23 -14.59
CA ASP A 76 -7.67 10.19 -13.46
C ASP A 76 -6.94 10.34 -12.13
N VAL A 77 -5.74 9.76 -12.05
CA VAL A 77 -4.86 9.81 -10.88
C VAL A 77 -3.43 10.11 -11.35
N VAL A 78 -2.75 11.02 -10.66
CA VAL A 78 -1.31 11.25 -10.89
C VAL A 78 -0.55 11.04 -9.59
N ILE A 79 0.55 10.27 -9.66
CA ILE A 79 1.40 9.95 -8.53
C ILE A 79 2.78 10.58 -8.75
N ILE A 80 3.18 11.48 -7.84
CA ILE A 80 4.49 12.13 -7.83
C ILE A 80 5.42 11.31 -6.93
N CYS A 81 6.38 10.61 -7.55
CA CYS A 81 7.30 9.67 -6.89
C CYS A 81 8.72 10.24 -6.70
N ILE A 82 8.87 11.56 -6.78
CA ILE A 82 10.16 12.28 -6.62
C ILE A 82 10.47 12.36 -5.13
N GLY A 83 11.59 11.77 -4.68
CA GLY A 83 11.95 11.75 -3.26
C GLY A 83 13.15 12.62 -2.90
N GLU A 84 14.15 12.71 -3.78
CA GLU A 84 15.44 13.35 -3.44
C GLU A 84 15.42 14.88 -3.51
N ARG A 85 14.56 15.44 -4.36
CA ARG A 85 14.44 16.90 -4.57
C ARG A 85 13.07 17.37 -4.09
N ILE A 86 13.02 17.87 -2.85
CA ILE A 86 11.78 18.33 -2.19
C ILE A 86 11.13 19.48 -2.97
N ASP A 87 11.91 20.46 -3.41
CA ASP A 87 11.48 21.60 -4.21
C ASP A 87 10.80 21.16 -5.51
N THR A 88 11.45 20.26 -6.23
CA THR A 88 10.93 19.68 -7.47
C THR A 88 9.63 18.91 -7.26
N CYS A 89 9.55 18.12 -6.19
CA CYS A 89 8.33 17.38 -5.82
C CYS A 89 7.16 18.35 -5.56
N ILE A 90 7.38 19.41 -4.77
CA ILE A 90 6.36 20.41 -4.43
C ILE A 90 5.88 21.14 -5.70
N LEU A 91 6.81 21.60 -6.54
CA LEU A 91 6.46 22.32 -7.78
C LEU A 91 5.73 21.41 -8.79
N ALA A 92 6.19 20.16 -8.95
CA ALA A 92 5.50 19.20 -9.81
C ALA A 92 4.06 18.93 -9.31
N THR A 93 3.90 18.74 -8.00
CA THR A 93 2.58 18.55 -7.38
C THR A 93 1.66 19.73 -7.62
N LEU A 94 2.14 20.95 -7.37
CA LEU A 94 1.39 22.18 -7.64
C LEU A 94 0.95 22.27 -9.10
N ASN A 95 1.88 22.00 -10.03
CA ASN A 95 1.59 22.07 -11.46
C ASN A 95 0.51 21.07 -11.89
N VAL A 96 0.58 19.84 -11.37
CA VAL A 96 -0.42 18.77 -11.67
C VAL A 96 -1.80 19.13 -11.11
N ILE A 97 -1.87 19.64 -9.87
CA ILE A 97 -3.14 20.09 -9.26
C ILE A 97 -3.74 21.24 -10.07
N GLN A 98 -2.92 22.21 -10.49
CA GLN A 98 -3.38 23.35 -11.31
C GLN A 98 -3.80 22.95 -12.74
N LEU A 99 -3.43 21.78 -13.21
CA LEU A 99 -3.95 21.19 -14.46
C LEU A 99 -5.35 20.60 -14.28
N GLY A 100 -5.85 20.50 -13.07
CA GLY A 100 -7.19 19.99 -12.77
C GLY A 100 -7.28 18.46 -12.70
N VAL A 101 -6.17 17.77 -12.46
CA VAL A 101 -6.19 16.32 -12.19
C VAL A 101 -6.97 16.07 -10.90
N LYS A 102 -7.93 15.13 -10.95
CA LYS A 102 -8.89 14.93 -9.85
C LYS A 102 -8.27 14.38 -8.58
N ARG A 103 -7.29 13.50 -8.73
CA ARG A 103 -6.62 12.85 -7.62
C ARG A 103 -5.12 12.89 -7.81
N VAL A 104 -4.43 13.57 -6.91
CA VAL A 104 -2.98 13.72 -6.94
C VAL A 104 -2.42 13.13 -5.65
N ILE A 105 -1.52 12.16 -5.81
CA ILE A 105 -0.83 11.51 -4.71
C ILE A 105 0.64 11.90 -4.76
N ALA A 106 1.22 12.31 -3.65
CA ALA A 106 2.61 12.72 -3.61
C ALA A 106 3.39 11.96 -2.54
N LYS A 107 4.59 11.50 -2.91
CA LYS A 107 5.53 10.89 -1.98
C LYS A 107 6.21 11.97 -1.15
N ALA A 108 6.17 11.84 0.18
CA ALA A 108 6.95 12.67 1.10
C ALA A 108 8.06 11.86 1.77
N THR A 109 9.17 12.53 2.07
CA THR A 109 10.32 11.98 2.80
C THR A 109 10.42 12.54 4.22
N SER A 110 9.73 13.65 4.53
CA SER A 110 9.61 14.22 5.87
C SER A 110 8.19 14.68 6.17
N ALA A 111 7.88 14.87 7.46
CA ALA A 111 6.58 15.36 7.91
C ALA A 111 6.30 16.79 7.42
N GLU A 112 7.32 17.64 7.39
CA GLU A 112 7.23 19.03 6.93
C GLU A 112 6.88 19.09 5.43
N GLN A 113 7.57 18.26 4.63
CA GLN A 113 7.25 18.13 3.20
C GLN A 113 5.81 17.65 3.02
N GLY A 114 5.39 16.65 3.79
CA GLY A 114 4.04 16.12 3.71
C GLY A 114 2.98 17.18 4.03
N CYS A 115 3.19 17.97 5.09
CA CYS A 115 2.31 19.07 5.44
C CYS A 115 2.13 20.06 4.30
N VAL A 116 3.22 20.44 3.60
CA VAL A 116 3.14 21.32 2.44
C VAL A 116 2.35 20.68 1.29
N LEU A 117 2.57 19.41 1.00
CA LEU A 117 1.88 18.70 -0.07
C LEU A 117 0.37 18.54 0.22
N GLU A 118 0.00 18.29 1.48
CA GLU A 118 -1.40 18.24 1.93
C GLU A 118 -2.09 19.60 1.80
N LEU A 119 -1.40 20.70 2.18
CA LEU A 119 -1.91 22.07 1.99
C LEU A 119 -2.12 22.43 0.52
N LEU A 120 -1.36 21.84 -0.39
CA LEU A 120 -1.60 21.97 -1.84
C LEU A 120 -2.82 21.18 -2.33
N GLY A 121 -3.33 20.25 -1.53
CA GLY A 121 -4.46 19.38 -1.88
C GLY A 121 -4.08 18.01 -2.40
N ALA A 122 -2.83 17.55 -2.22
CA ALA A 122 -2.42 16.20 -2.56
C ALA A 122 -2.68 15.22 -1.41
N GLU A 123 -2.96 13.97 -1.74
CA GLU A 123 -2.85 12.85 -0.81
C GLU A 123 -1.36 12.52 -0.60
N VAL A 124 -0.92 12.34 0.65
CA VAL A 124 0.50 12.12 0.94
C VAL A 124 0.76 10.68 1.38
N VAL A 125 1.83 10.09 0.84
CA VAL A 125 2.31 8.76 1.23
C VAL A 125 3.77 8.84 1.68
N TYR A 126 4.13 8.00 2.67
CA TYR A 126 5.46 7.91 3.26
C TYR A 126 6.02 6.48 3.14
N PRO A 127 6.36 6.00 1.94
CA PRO A 127 6.65 4.58 1.70
C PRO A 127 7.76 4.02 2.59
N GLU A 128 8.83 4.78 2.81
CA GLU A 128 9.96 4.36 3.63
C GLU A 128 9.58 4.24 5.11
N ARG A 129 8.84 5.23 5.65
CA ARG A 129 8.37 5.22 7.04
C ARG A 129 7.39 4.08 7.28
N ASP A 130 6.41 3.94 6.39
CA ASP A 130 5.34 2.96 6.56
C ASP A 130 5.89 1.53 6.44
N MET A 131 6.85 1.31 5.52
CA MET A 131 7.55 0.03 5.42
C MET A 131 8.48 -0.24 6.60
N ALA A 132 9.16 0.78 7.13
CA ALA A 132 10.01 0.64 8.32
C ALA A 132 9.18 0.26 9.56
N ILE A 133 8.02 0.90 9.75
CA ILE A 133 7.09 0.55 10.83
C ILE A 133 6.60 -0.89 10.68
N ARG A 134 6.24 -1.30 9.46
CA ARG A 134 5.81 -2.67 9.16
C ARG A 134 6.91 -3.69 9.48
N LEU A 135 8.14 -3.41 9.06
CA LEU A 135 9.30 -4.26 9.36
C LEU A 135 9.58 -4.34 10.86
N ALA A 136 9.55 -3.20 11.56
CA ALA A 136 9.76 -3.16 13.01
C ALA A 136 8.73 -4.02 13.76
N ASN A 137 7.46 -3.91 13.39
CA ASN A 137 6.41 -4.74 13.98
C ASN A 137 6.67 -6.25 13.78
N ARG A 138 7.12 -6.66 12.58
CA ARG A 138 7.51 -8.06 12.31
C ARG A 138 8.71 -8.54 13.12
N LEU A 139 9.66 -7.65 13.42
CA LEU A 139 10.85 -7.99 14.21
C LEU A 139 10.56 -8.06 15.70
N LEU A 140 9.64 -7.23 16.20
CA LEU A 140 9.29 -7.16 17.62
C LEU A 140 8.41 -8.33 18.09
N ALA A 141 7.70 -8.97 17.18
CA ALA A 141 6.83 -10.09 17.49
C ALA A 141 7.15 -11.31 16.60
N PRO A 142 7.98 -12.26 17.05
CA PRO A 142 8.38 -13.43 16.25
C PRO A 142 7.22 -14.33 15.79
N GLY A 143 6.05 -14.21 16.42
CA GLY A 143 4.79 -14.86 16.00
C GLY A 143 3.95 -14.01 15.03
N PHE A 144 4.43 -12.84 14.68
CA PHE A 144 3.72 -11.83 13.89
C PHE A 144 4.08 -11.96 12.41
N LEU A 145 3.18 -12.47 11.61
CA LEU A 145 3.44 -12.69 10.19
C LEU A 145 2.99 -11.52 9.31
N ASP A 146 1.80 -10.99 9.54
CA ASP A 146 1.32 -9.77 8.88
C ASP A 146 0.14 -9.15 9.65
N PHE A 147 -0.14 -7.85 9.42
CA PHE A 147 -1.33 -7.19 9.96
C PHE A 147 -1.94 -6.23 8.95
N ILE A 148 -3.26 -6.08 9.03
CA ILE A 148 -4.02 -5.10 8.26
C ILE A 148 -4.80 -4.25 9.25
N THR A 149 -4.57 -2.94 9.27
CA THR A 149 -5.38 -1.99 10.03
C THR A 149 -6.68 -1.76 9.29
N LEU A 150 -7.80 -2.15 9.89
CA LEU A 150 -9.13 -1.97 9.31
C LEU A 150 -9.76 -0.64 9.72
N SER A 151 -9.41 -0.15 10.92
CA SER A 151 -9.83 1.15 11.44
C SER A 151 -8.82 1.65 12.48
N GLU A 152 -9.08 2.82 13.10
CA GLU A 152 -8.22 3.34 14.18
C GLU A 152 -8.09 2.38 15.36
N GLU A 153 -9.09 1.54 15.61
CA GLU A 153 -9.17 0.65 16.78
C GLU A 153 -9.07 -0.83 16.45
N VAL A 154 -9.40 -1.25 15.20
CA VAL A 154 -9.56 -2.65 14.82
C VAL A 154 -8.50 -3.06 13.82
N ASP A 155 -7.79 -4.11 14.17
CA ASP A 155 -6.77 -4.74 13.33
C ASP A 155 -7.16 -6.20 13.00
N LEU A 156 -6.68 -6.66 11.86
CA LEU A 156 -6.63 -8.05 11.48
C LEU A 156 -5.16 -8.49 11.54
N MET A 157 -4.89 -9.61 12.20
CA MET A 157 -3.52 -10.03 12.50
C MET A 157 -3.34 -11.53 12.33
N GLU A 158 -2.19 -11.93 11.77
CA GLU A 158 -1.75 -13.32 11.73
C GLU A 158 -0.85 -13.64 12.93
N LEU A 159 -1.18 -14.67 13.70
CA LEU A 159 -0.46 -15.13 14.88
C LEU A 159 -0.10 -16.62 14.75
N SER A 160 1.09 -16.99 15.17
CA SER A 160 1.52 -18.39 15.21
C SER A 160 0.80 -19.17 16.31
N VAL A 161 0.39 -20.38 16.01
CA VAL A 161 -0.13 -21.34 16.99
C VAL A 161 1.02 -21.83 17.86
N THR A 162 1.04 -21.38 19.12
CA THR A 162 2.03 -21.81 20.12
C THR A 162 1.57 -23.09 20.83
N GLN A 163 2.47 -23.70 21.60
CA GLN A 163 2.15 -24.90 22.37
C GLN A 163 0.96 -24.74 23.31
N LYS A 164 0.63 -23.50 23.69
CA LYS A 164 -0.46 -23.17 24.63
C LYS A 164 -1.86 -23.44 24.06
N ILE A 165 -2.00 -23.33 22.74
CA ILE A 165 -3.27 -23.55 22.03
C ILE A 165 -3.19 -24.68 21.00
N ALA A 166 -2.01 -25.25 20.78
CA ALA A 166 -1.85 -26.40 19.89
C ALA A 166 -2.64 -27.59 20.41
N GLU A 167 -3.17 -28.39 19.48
CA GLU A 167 -4.01 -29.58 19.70
C GLU A 167 -5.31 -29.30 20.49
N LYS A 168 -5.74 -28.01 20.51
CA LYS A 168 -7.03 -27.62 21.09
C LYS A 168 -7.98 -27.17 20.00
N THR A 169 -9.27 -27.37 20.23
CA THR A 169 -10.32 -26.88 19.37
C THR A 169 -10.55 -25.38 19.58
N VAL A 170 -11.09 -24.69 18.57
CA VAL A 170 -11.49 -23.29 18.69
C VAL A 170 -12.47 -23.07 19.86
N GLN A 171 -13.36 -24.04 20.11
CA GLN A 171 -14.32 -23.99 21.21
C GLN A 171 -13.63 -24.07 22.58
N GLU A 172 -12.61 -24.90 22.74
CA GLU A 172 -11.84 -25.01 23.99
C GLU A 172 -11.03 -23.76 24.29
N ILE A 173 -10.46 -23.13 23.25
CA ILE A 173 -9.73 -21.86 23.37
C ILE A 173 -10.68 -20.71 23.69
N ASN A 174 -11.88 -20.74 23.09
CA ASN A 174 -12.94 -19.73 23.22
C ASN A 174 -12.45 -18.29 23.10
N PRO A 175 -11.77 -17.93 21.99
CA PRO A 175 -11.05 -16.65 21.87
C PRO A 175 -11.97 -15.45 21.96
N ARG A 176 -13.22 -15.61 21.52
CA ARG A 176 -14.22 -14.54 21.56
C ARG A 176 -14.62 -14.18 22.98
N LYS A 177 -14.87 -15.17 23.83
CA LYS A 177 -15.29 -14.95 25.22
C LYS A 177 -14.13 -14.56 26.11
N MET A 178 -12.95 -15.16 25.90
CA MET A 178 -11.78 -14.96 26.76
C MET A 178 -11.02 -13.67 26.43
N PHE A 179 -10.96 -13.29 25.17
CA PHE A 179 -10.11 -12.20 24.70
C PHE A 179 -10.84 -11.13 23.89
N GLY A 180 -12.11 -11.36 23.50
CA GLY A 180 -12.88 -10.42 22.67
C GLY A 180 -12.38 -10.34 21.22
N ILE A 181 -11.78 -11.42 20.71
CA ILE A 181 -11.30 -11.52 19.33
C ILE A 181 -12.03 -12.64 18.58
N ASN A 182 -12.07 -12.56 17.26
CA ASN A 182 -12.58 -13.66 16.45
C ASN A 182 -11.41 -14.28 15.65
N LEU A 183 -11.33 -15.62 15.66
CA LEU A 183 -10.53 -16.35 14.71
C LEU A 183 -11.31 -16.44 13.39
N ILE A 184 -10.71 -15.99 12.30
CA ILE A 184 -11.38 -15.93 10.98
C ILE A 184 -10.79 -16.92 9.97
N ALA A 185 -9.56 -17.37 10.19
CA ALA A 185 -8.91 -18.38 9.33
C ALA A 185 -7.79 -19.08 10.08
N VAL A 186 -7.44 -20.28 9.63
CA VAL A 186 -6.21 -20.99 10.00
C VAL A 186 -5.43 -21.34 8.73
N LYS A 187 -4.12 -21.16 8.78
CA LYS A 187 -3.20 -21.54 7.71
C LYS A 187 -2.40 -22.75 8.16
N HIS A 188 -2.63 -23.88 7.51
CA HIS A 188 -1.97 -25.14 7.75
C HIS A 188 -1.15 -25.53 6.52
N ASN A 189 0.16 -25.76 6.67
CA ASN A 189 1.06 -26.16 5.56
C ASN A 189 0.91 -25.33 4.27
N GLY A 190 0.66 -24.02 4.40
CA GLY A 190 0.47 -23.12 3.25
C GLY A 190 -0.95 -23.07 2.68
N SER A 191 -1.85 -23.94 3.11
CA SER A 191 -3.29 -23.91 2.78
C SER A 191 -4.04 -23.08 3.79
N LEU A 192 -4.92 -22.17 3.31
CA LEU A 192 -5.74 -21.29 4.15
C LEU A 192 -7.16 -21.85 4.23
N GLU A 193 -7.60 -22.18 5.44
CA GLU A 193 -8.99 -22.55 5.76
C GLU A 193 -9.69 -21.36 6.41
N ILE A 194 -10.80 -20.91 5.82
CA ILE A 194 -11.57 -19.75 6.26
C ILE A 194 -12.85 -20.11 7.00
N GLU A 195 -13.28 -21.37 6.93
CA GLU A 195 -14.46 -21.87 7.65
C GLU A 195 -14.09 -22.38 9.04
N MET A 196 -13.92 -21.43 9.99
CA MET A 196 -13.59 -21.76 11.36
C MET A 196 -14.80 -22.36 12.10
N LYS A 197 -14.77 -23.67 12.32
CA LYS A 197 -15.79 -24.39 13.10
C LYS A 197 -15.40 -24.49 14.57
N PRO A 198 -16.35 -24.63 15.49
CA PRO A 198 -16.03 -24.78 16.92
C PRO A 198 -15.11 -25.97 17.24
N ASP A 199 -15.19 -27.03 16.44
CA ASP A 199 -14.41 -28.28 16.56
C ASP A 199 -13.13 -28.30 15.72
N THR A 200 -12.82 -27.20 14.97
CA THR A 200 -11.54 -27.07 14.25
C THR A 200 -10.39 -27.13 15.24
N ILE A 201 -9.47 -28.09 15.05
CA ILE A 201 -8.27 -28.26 15.87
C ILE A 201 -7.14 -27.42 15.29
N LEU A 202 -6.43 -26.69 16.14
CA LEU A 202 -5.23 -25.93 15.76
C LEU A 202 -3.99 -26.77 16.02
N HIS A 203 -3.12 -26.90 15.01
CA HIS A 203 -1.90 -27.70 15.16
C HIS A 203 -0.67 -26.82 15.37
N ARG A 204 0.34 -27.40 15.97
CA ARG A 204 1.62 -26.72 16.15
C ARG A 204 2.24 -26.36 14.80
N GLY A 205 2.64 -25.09 14.65
CA GLY A 205 3.17 -24.56 13.39
C GLY A 205 2.13 -23.95 12.46
N ASP A 206 0.85 -24.06 12.80
CA ASP A 206 -0.21 -23.32 12.12
C ASP A 206 -0.10 -21.83 12.41
N THR A 207 -0.73 -21.07 11.55
CA THR A 207 -0.95 -19.62 11.73
C THR A 207 -2.44 -19.37 11.78
N VAL A 208 -2.90 -18.61 12.79
CA VAL A 208 -4.30 -18.20 12.90
C VAL A 208 -4.43 -16.72 12.53
N CYS A 209 -5.45 -16.42 11.75
CA CYS A 209 -5.84 -15.07 11.43
C CYS A 209 -6.93 -14.60 12.39
N VAL A 210 -6.68 -13.52 13.12
CA VAL A 210 -7.57 -12.99 14.15
C VAL A 210 -7.97 -11.55 13.83
N ILE A 211 -9.20 -11.19 14.18
CA ILE A 211 -9.72 -9.83 14.10
C ILE A 211 -10.22 -9.38 15.48
N GLY A 212 -9.86 -8.15 15.85
CA GLY A 212 -10.28 -7.55 17.13
C GLY A 212 -9.66 -6.19 17.36
N THR A 213 -9.93 -5.60 18.54
CA THR A 213 -9.24 -4.36 18.91
C THR A 213 -7.77 -4.63 19.21
N ARG A 214 -6.90 -3.63 18.96
CA ARG A 214 -5.45 -3.72 19.25
C ARG A 214 -5.16 -4.21 20.67
N GLU A 215 -5.92 -3.72 21.63
CA GLU A 215 -5.77 -4.12 23.04
C GLU A 215 -6.06 -5.61 23.23
N ASN A 216 -7.16 -6.10 22.67
CA ASN A 216 -7.59 -7.48 22.78
C ASN A 216 -6.64 -8.45 22.05
N ILE A 217 -6.18 -8.08 20.87
CA ILE A 217 -5.20 -8.88 20.13
C ILE A 217 -3.88 -8.97 20.92
N ARG A 218 -3.39 -7.85 21.49
CA ARG A 218 -2.20 -7.87 22.37
C ARG A 218 -2.36 -8.70 23.64
N LYS A 219 -3.58 -8.78 24.20
CA LYS A 219 -3.87 -9.68 25.33
C LYS A 219 -3.76 -11.12 24.93
N PHE A 220 -4.30 -11.49 23.76
CA PHE A 220 -4.20 -12.82 23.21
C PHE A 220 -2.77 -13.20 22.85
N GLU A 221 -2.03 -12.30 22.20
CA GLU A 221 -0.61 -12.50 21.87
C GLU A 221 0.23 -12.76 23.13
N ARG A 222 0.06 -11.97 24.20
CA ARG A 222 0.73 -12.21 25.47
C ARG A 222 0.39 -13.59 26.02
N PHE A 223 -0.87 -13.95 26.03
CA PHE A 223 -1.31 -15.29 26.44
C PHE A 223 -0.65 -16.41 25.63
N LEU A 224 -0.43 -16.23 24.34
CA LEU A 224 0.24 -17.23 23.50
C LEU A 224 1.73 -17.40 23.86
N ASN A 225 2.39 -16.33 24.30
CA ASN A 225 3.84 -16.28 24.54
C ASN A 225 4.26 -16.53 26.01
N GLU A 226 3.33 -16.53 26.95
CA GLU A 226 3.53 -16.94 28.35
C GLU A 226 3.56 -18.48 28.52
#